data_5eb6f3d89e0c74af0879c0238b960bd9
#
_entry.id   5eb6f3d89e0c74af0879c0238b960bd9
#
_cell.length_a   1.000
_cell.length_b   1.000
_cell.length_c   1.000
_cell.angle_alpha   90.00
_cell.angle_beta   90.00
_cell.angle_gamma   90.00
#
_symmetry.space_group_name_H-M   'P 1'
#
loop_
_entity.id
_entity.type
_entity.pdbx_description
1 polymer ?
#
loop_
_entity_poly.entity_id
_entity_poly.type
_entity_poly.pdbx_seq_one_letter_code
_entity_poly.pdbx_strand_id
1 'polypeptide(L)'
;MNTDDTKIERQLTVLLRKSVRIHLSTQRGDVSLERSAYGIMCQLADEGPQRLGALAAAFGLDPSTITRQVRDLENAGFASRQTDPSDRRASVLDLTPCGRQVLEQSREHRRFKLQEALSNWSSRDLSDFGRLLQEFNTSMDRLAAFGLLLCTNGFVFG
;
A
#
# COMPACT_ATOMS: atom_id res chain seq x y z
N MET A 1 23.18 -9.57 -18.30
CA MET A 1 22.59 -8.92 -17.10
C MET A 1 23.53 -7.79 -16.73
N ASN A 2 22.99 -6.56 -16.69
CA ASN A 2 23.80 -5.38 -16.37
C ASN A 2 24.20 -5.41 -14.89
N THR A 3 25.41 -4.96 -14.56
CA THR A 3 25.91 -4.88 -13.16
C THR A 3 24.99 -4.06 -12.26
N ASP A 4 24.32 -3.04 -12.82
CA ASP A 4 23.37 -2.19 -12.11
C ASP A 4 22.08 -2.92 -11.78
N ASP A 5 21.56 -3.79 -12.66
CA ASP A 5 20.38 -4.60 -12.41
C ASP A 5 20.59 -5.54 -11.22
N THR A 6 21.76 -6.18 -11.15
CA THR A 6 22.13 -7.06 -10.03
C THR A 6 22.22 -6.29 -8.71
N LYS A 7 22.74 -5.07 -8.74
CA LYS A 7 22.82 -4.21 -7.56
C LYS A 7 21.44 -3.76 -7.09
N ILE A 8 20.56 -3.38 -8.02
CA ILE A 8 19.18 -2.97 -7.73
C ILE A 8 18.41 -4.14 -7.12
N GLU A 9 18.43 -5.33 -7.75
CA GLU A 9 17.79 -6.54 -7.24
C GLU A 9 18.22 -6.83 -5.79
N ARG A 10 19.52 -6.83 -5.54
CA ARG A 10 20.07 -7.06 -4.20
C ARG A 10 19.55 -6.04 -3.17
N GLN A 11 19.51 -4.75 -3.54
CA GLN A 11 19.03 -3.69 -2.63
C GLN A 11 17.53 -3.79 -2.39
N LEU A 12 16.74 -4.15 -3.39
CA LEU A 12 15.31 -4.43 -3.24
C LEU A 12 15.07 -5.62 -2.30
N THR A 13 15.81 -6.71 -2.48
CA THR A 13 15.73 -7.88 -1.59
C THR A 13 16.07 -7.51 -0.14
N VAL A 14 17.11 -6.70 0.07
CA VAL A 14 17.48 -6.19 1.40
C VAL A 14 16.38 -5.30 1.97
N LEU A 15 15.82 -4.40 1.16
CA LEU A 15 14.72 -3.51 1.57
C LEU A 15 13.49 -4.31 1.99
N LEU A 16 13.04 -5.27 1.18
CA LEU A 16 11.90 -6.13 1.47
C LEU A 16 12.10 -6.93 2.77
N ARG A 17 13.29 -7.50 2.97
CA ARG A 17 13.63 -8.23 4.20
C ARG A 17 13.66 -7.31 5.42
N LYS A 18 14.23 -6.10 5.30
CA LYS A 18 14.27 -5.11 6.37
C LYS A 18 12.91 -4.47 6.63
N SER A 19 12.07 -4.34 5.62
CA SER A 19 10.73 -3.75 5.75
C SER A 19 9.82 -4.55 6.68
N VAL A 20 10.10 -5.84 6.90
CA VAL A 20 9.45 -6.65 7.95
C VAL A 20 9.85 -6.15 9.37
N ARG A 21 11.09 -5.65 9.54
CA ARG A 21 11.62 -5.10 10.80
C ARG A 21 11.39 -3.59 10.93
N ILE A 22 11.38 -2.88 9.81
CA ILE A 22 10.93 -1.50 9.72
C ILE A 22 9.39 -1.54 9.70
N HIS A 23 8.85 -2.17 10.71
CA HIS A 23 7.59 -1.74 11.24
C HIS A 23 7.88 -0.30 11.65
N LEU A 24 7.61 0.62 10.75
CA LEU A 24 7.38 1.99 11.12
C LEU A 24 6.16 1.88 12.03
N SER A 25 6.43 1.50 13.29
CA SER A 25 5.40 1.20 14.23
C SER A 25 4.56 2.46 14.33
N THR A 26 3.35 2.33 13.91
CA THR A 26 2.31 3.34 14.02
C THR A 26 1.84 3.44 15.48
N GLN A 27 2.65 2.96 16.42
CA GLN A 27 2.41 3.11 17.84
C GLN A 27 2.64 4.56 18.24
N ARG A 28 1.56 5.31 18.19
CA ARG A 28 1.39 6.50 19.01
C ARG A 28 0.12 6.30 19.82
N GLY A 29 0.28 5.97 21.10
CA GLY A 29 -0.83 5.59 21.97
C GLY A 29 -1.29 4.14 21.76
N ASP A 30 -2.54 3.84 22.09
CA ASP A 30 -3.10 2.49 22.09
C ASP A 30 -3.45 1.93 20.69
N VAL A 31 -3.21 2.67 19.59
CA VAL A 31 -3.57 2.25 18.25
C VAL A 31 -2.34 1.76 17.49
N SER A 32 -2.23 0.46 17.36
CA SER A 32 -1.26 -0.19 16.47
C SER A 32 -1.98 -0.59 15.17
N LEU A 33 -1.64 0.09 14.04
CA LEU A 33 -2.08 -0.36 12.74
C LEU A 33 -1.13 -1.42 12.21
N GLU A 34 -1.66 -2.60 11.91
CA GLU A 34 -0.91 -3.60 11.16
C GLU A 34 -0.58 -3.10 9.74
N ARG A 35 0.50 -3.64 9.16
CA ARG A 35 0.97 -3.23 7.83
C ARG A 35 -0.12 -3.34 6.76
N SER A 36 -0.88 -4.42 6.77
CA SER A 36 -1.97 -4.67 5.83
C SER A 36 -3.09 -3.63 5.97
N ALA A 37 -3.50 -3.34 7.22
CA ALA A 37 -4.50 -2.32 7.53
C ALA A 37 -4.06 -0.93 7.05
N TYR A 38 -2.80 -0.54 7.32
CA TYR A 38 -2.25 0.72 6.84
C TYR A 38 -2.27 0.83 5.31
N GLY A 39 -1.87 -0.23 4.59
CA GLY A 39 -1.89 -0.27 3.12
C GLY A 39 -3.28 -0.04 2.56
N ILE A 40 -4.29 -0.77 3.08
CA ILE A 40 -5.69 -0.62 2.65
C ILE A 40 -6.20 0.80 2.94
N MET A 41 -5.88 1.36 4.12
CA MET A 41 -6.29 2.72 4.47
C MET A 41 -5.66 3.76 3.53
N CYS A 42 -4.38 3.60 3.17
CA CYS A 42 -3.74 4.46 2.17
C CYS A 42 -4.46 4.38 0.82
N GLN A 43 -4.73 3.16 0.32
CA GLN A 43 -5.42 2.95 -0.94
C GLN A 43 -6.80 3.64 -0.96
N LEU A 44 -7.58 3.50 0.11
CA LEU A 44 -8.88 4.17 0.22
C LEU A 44 -8.77 5.70 0.33
N ALA A 45 -7.71 6.21 0.94
CA ALA A 45 -7.49 7.66 1.04
C ALA A 45 -7.07 8.28 -0.29
N ASP A 46 -6.27 7.55 -1.08
CA ASP A 46 -5.68 8.03 -2.32
C ASP A 46 -6.63 7.85 -3.52
N GLU A 47 -7.38 6.73 -3.58
CA GLU A 47 -8.26 6.35 -4.70
C GLU A 47 -9.76 6.52 -4.39
N GLY A 48 -10.11 6.83 -3.12
CA GLY A 48 -11.49 6.92 -2.68
C GLY A 48 -12.16 5.57 -2.38
N PRO A 49 -13.51 5.55 -2.23
CA PRO A 49 -14.25 4.34 -1.92
C PRO A 49 -14.08 3.24 -2.97
N GLN A 50 -13.84 1.99 -2.56
CA GLN A 50 -13.59 0.88 -3.47
C GLN A 50 -14.37 -0.38 -3.11
N ARG A 51 -14.71 -1.19 -4.12
CA ARG A 51 -15.24 -2.54 -3.94
C ARG A 51 -14.15 -3.48 -3.42
N LEU A 52 -14.53 -4.47 -2.61
CA LEU A 52 -13.57 -5.46 -2.06
C LEU A 52 -12.77 -6.19 -3.15
N GLY A 53 -13.43 -6.50 -4.27
CA GLY A 53 -12.75 -7.12 -5.41
C GLY A 53 -11.66 -6.25 -6.03
N ALA A 54 -11.88 -4.93 -6.10
CA ALA A 54 -10.87 -3.98 -6.57
C ALA A 54 -9.69 -3.89 -5.60
N LEU A 55 -9.96 -3.87 -4.28
CA LEU A 55 -8.91 -3.92 -3.26
C LEU A 55 -8.10 -5.22 -3.35
N ALA A 56 -8.76 -6.38 -3.49
CA ALA A 56 -8.07 -7.65 -3.64
C ALA A 56 -7.13 -7.65 -4.86
N ALA A 57 -7.60 -7.14 -6.00
CA ALA A 57 -6.81 -7.01 -7.22
C ALA A 57 -5.62 -6.05 -7.03
N ALA A 58 -5.83 -4.88 -6.41
CA ALA A 58 -4.80 -3.88 -6.18
C ALA A 58 -3.64 -4.41 -5.30
N PHE A 59 -3.96 -5.29 -4.33
CA PHE A 59 -2.96 -5.89 -3.45
C PHE A 59 -2.45 -7.26 -3.91
N GLY A 60 -2.97 -7.81 -5.02
CA GLY A 60 -2.63 -9.16 -5.46
C GLY A 60 -2.97 -10.24 -4.43
N LEU A 61 -4.04 -10.04 -3.66
CA LEU A 61 -4.48 -10.92 -2.59
C LEU A 61 -5.77 -11.66 -2.99
N ASP A 62 -5.97 -12.83 -2.41
CA ASP A 62 -7.23 -13.54 -2.57
C ASP A 62 -8.38 -12.81 -1.83
N PRO A 63 -9.64 -12.96 -2.30
CA PRO A 63 -10.79 -12.27 -1.71
C PRO A 63 -11.02 -12.59 -0.22
N SER A 64 -10.64 -13.77 0.25
CA SER A 64 -10.83 -14.16 1.65
C SER A 64 -9.87 -13.42 2.58
N THR A 65 -8.63 -13.24 2.14
CA THR A 65 -7.59 -12.48 2.85
C THR A 65 -7.99 -11.00 2.98
N ILE A 66 -8.39 -10.37 1.88
CA ILE A 66 -8.84 -8.96 1.90
C ILE A 66 -10.10 -8.80 2.78
N THR A 67 -11.05 -9.73 2.70
CA THR A 67 -12.27 -9.70 3.51
C THR A 67 -11.96 -9.74 5.01
N ARG A 68 -10.99 -10.55 5.43
CA ARG A 68 -10.55 -10.61 6.83
C ARG A 68 -9.93 -9.29 7.28
N GLN A 69 -9.00 -8.75 6.50
CA GLN A 69 -8.32 -7.48 6.80
C GLN A 69 -9.30 -6.31 6.86
N VAL A 70 -10.27 -6.27 5.95
CA VAL A 70 -11.33 -5.25 5.95
C VAL A 70 -12.21 -5.37 7.18
N ARG A 71 -12.57 -6.59 7.60
CA ARG A 71 -13.36 -6.81 8.83
C ARG A 71 -12.64 -6.25 10.06
N ASP A 72 -11.33 -6.40 10.14
CA ASP A 72 -10.55 -5.86 11.26
C ASP A 72 -10.59 -4.32 11.27
N LEU A 73 -10.53 -3.67 10.09
CA LEU A 73 -10.71 -2.22 9.94
C LEU A 73 -12.14 -1.75 10.31
N GLU A 74 -13.17 -2.50 9.91
CA GLU A 74 -14.56 -2.22 10.27
C GLU A 74 -14.77 -2.35 11.79
N ASN A 75 -14.25 -3.41 12.40
CA ASN A 75 -14.33 -3.65 13.85
C ASN A 75 -13.62 -2.55 14.66
N ALA A 76 -12.51 -2.03 14.13
CA ALA A 76 -11.80 -0.90 14.73
C ALA A 76 -12.48 0.45 14.49
N GLY A 77 -13.52 0.51 13.67
CA GLY A 77 -14.24 1.73 13.32
C GLY A 77 -13.46 2.65 12.35
N PHE A 78 -12.44 2.15 11.65
CA PHE A 78 -11.61 2.94 10.74
C PHE A 78 -12.15 2.95 9.31
N ALA A 79 -12.91 1.94 8.93
CA ALA A 79 -13.58 1.87 7.65
C ALA A 79 -15.04 1.43 7.82
N SER A 80 -15.87 1.74 6.84
CA SER A 80 -17.28 1.33 6.81
C SER A 80 -17.72 1.05 5.39
N ARG A 81 -18.68 0.13 5.27
CA ARG A 81 -19.32 -0.18 3.98
C ARG A 81 -20.44 0.81 3.70
N GLN A 82 -20.51 1.23 2.46
CA GLN A 82 -21.55 2.09 1.94
C GLN A 82 -22.14 1.46 0.67
N THR A 83 -23.37 1.82 0.33
CA THR A 83 -23.94 1.43 -0.96
C THR A 83 -23.14 2.08 -2.09
N ASP A 84 -22.77 1.32 -3.11
CA ASP A 84 -22.10 1.85 -4.29
C ASP A 84 -23.05 2.83 -5.03
N PRO A 85 -22.65 4.10 -5.24
CA PRO A 85 -23.49 5.07 -5.94
C PRO A 85 -23.86 4.66 -7.36
N SER A 86 -23.02 3.85 -7.99
CA SER A 86 -23.21 3.38 -9.39
C SER A 86 -24.03 2.09 -9.49
N ASP A 87 -24.08 1.29 -8.39
CA ASP A 87 -24.78 0.01 -8.35
C ASP A 87 -25.32 -0.26 -6.95
N ARG A 88 -26.61 -0.02 -6.74
CA ARG A 88 -27.28 -0.21 -5.43
C ARG A 88 -27.24 -1.65 -4.88
N ARG A 89 -26.86 -2.63 -5.69
CA ARG A 89 -26.69 -4.03 -5.28
C ARG A 89 -25.29 -4.33 -4.75
N ALA A 90 -24.35 -3.42 -4.98
CA ALA A 90 -22.96 -3.53 -4.55
C ALA A 90 -22.68 -2.62 -3.35
N SER A 91 -21.60 -2.94 -2.63
CA SER A 91 -21.06 -2.10 -1.56
C SER A 91 -19.62 -1.72 -1.85
N VAL A 92 -19.27 -0.51 -1.47
CA VAL A 92 -17.91 0.00 -1.44
C VAL A 92 -17.46 0.21 0.01
N LEU A 93 -16.17 0.01 0.26
CA LEU A 93 -15.53 0.35 1.52
C LEU A 93 -14.99 1.77 1.43
N ASP A 94 -15.20 2.57 2.48
CA ASP A 94 -14.58 3.89 2.61
C ASP A 94 -14.05 4.08 4.04
N LEU A 95 -13.11 5.03 4.20
CA LEU A 95 -12.62 5.44 5.49
C LEU A 95 -13.67 6.24 6.26
N THR A 96 -13.81 5.93 7.55
CA THR A 96 -14.55 6.79 8.47
C THR A 96 -13.75 8.05 8.79
N PRO A 97 -14.37 9.12 9.35
CA PRO A 97 -13.64 10.28 9.87
C PRO A 97 -12.55 9.87 10.87
N CYS A 98 -12.83 8.91 11.75
CA CYS A 98 -11.87 8.35 12.69
C CYS A 98 -10.70 7.67 11.95
N GLY A 99 -11.00 6.85 10.94
CA GLY A 99 -9.99 6.19 10.10
C GLY A 99 -9.07 7.20 9.39
N ARG A 100 -9.62 8.28 8.84
CA ARG A 100 -8.82 9.35 8.21
C ARG A 100 -7.89 10.03 9.20
N GLN A 101 -8.37 10.30 10.40
CA GLN A 101 -7.54 10.91 11.47
C GLN A 101 -6.40 9.97 11.89
N VAL A 102 -6.68 8.69 12.13
CA VAL A 102 -5.67 7.68 12.51
C VAL A 102 -4.64 7.50 11.39
N LEU A 103 -5.08 7.47 10.14
CA LEU A 103 -4.17 7.38 8.99
C LEU A 103 -3.22 8.58 8.93
N GLU A 104 -3.72 9.81 9.13
CA GLU A 104 -2.86 11.00 9.09
C GLU A 104 -1.84 11.01 10.23
N GLN A 105 -2.24 10.67 11.45
CA GLN A 105 -1.31 10.49 12.57
C GLN A 105 -0.22 9.45 12.27
N SER A 106 -0.61 8.35 11.61
CA SER A 106 0.32 7.31 11.18
C SER A 106 1.28 7.80 10.10
N ARG A 107 0.79 8.60 9.14
CA ARG A 107 1.61 9.24 8.10
C ARG A 107 2.63 10.22 8.70
N GLU A 108 2.22 11.03 9.68
CA GLU A 108 3.12 11.95 10.39
C GLU A 108 4.24 11.21 11.11
N HIS A 109 3.90 10.16 11.84
CA HIS A 109 4.90 9.35 12.53
C HIS A 109 5.89 8.70 11.55
N ARG A 110 5.41 8.20 10.42
CA ARG A 110 6.27 7.64 9.36
C ARG A 110 7.17 8.70 8.74
N ARG A 111 6.64 9.89 8.45
CA ARG A 111 7.45 11.03 7.96
C ARG A 111 8.59 11.36 8.93
N PHE A 112 8.28 11.43 10.22
CA PHE A 112 9.29 11.68 11.25
C PHE A 112 10.39 10.61 11.25
N LYS A 113 10.02 9.34 11.22
CA LYS A 113 11.00 8.23 11.16
C LYS A 113 11.83 8.21 9.88
N LEU A 114 11.25 8.58 8.76
CA LEU A 114 12.00 8.73 7.51
C LEU A 114 12.97 9.91 7.58
N GLN A 115 12.60 11.04 8.17
CA GLN A 115 13.49 12.17 8.37
C GLN A 115 14.69 11.79 9.24
N GLU A 116 14.49 11.04 10.31
CA GLU A 116 15.59 10.51 11.12
C GLU A 116 16.53 9.62 10.29
N ALA A 117 15.97 8.67 9.54
CA ALA A 117 16.75 7.73 8.73
C ALA A 117 17.53 8.41 7.59
N LEU A 118 17.02 9.51 7.07
CA LEU A 118 17.58 10.24 5.93
C LEU A 118 18.30 11.53 6.36
N SER A 119 18.53 11.76 7.65
CA SER A 119 19.07 13.01 8.21
C SER A 119 20.44 13.40 7.66
N ASN A 120 21.25 12.43 7.23
CA ASN A 120 22.59 12.67 6.67
C ASN A 120 22.62 12.77 5.13
N TRP A 121 21.44 12.75 4.49
CA TRP A 121 21.36 12.84 3.04
C TRP A 121 21.34 14.30 2.59
N SER A 122 21.98 14.58 1.46
CA SER A 122 21.88 15.90 0.83
C SER A 122 20.47 16.15 0.27
N SER A 123 20.07 17.41 0.15
CA SER A 123 18.77 17.77 -0.47
C SER A 123 18.65 17.23 -1.90
N ARG A 124 19.77 17.15 -2.63
CA ARG A 124 19.82 16.58 -3.97
C ARG A 124 19.52 15.09 -3.95
N ASP A 125 20.21 14.32 -3.07
CA ASP A 125 19.99 12.87 -2.95
C ASP A 125 18.55 12.54 -2.53
N LEU A 126 17.96 13.34 -1.63
CA LEU A 126 16.56 13.20 -1.23
C LEU A 126 15.60 13.42 -2.41
N SER A 127 15.85 14.46 -3.20
CA SER A 127 15.05 14.77 -4.39
C SER A 127 15.16 13.68 -5.45
N ASP A 128 16.39 13.25 -5.75
CA ASP A 128 16.66 12.20 -6.74
C ASP A 128 16.08 10.86 -6.30
N PHE A 129 16.22 10.50 -5.05
CA PHE A 129 15.62 9.27 -4.49
C PHE A 129 14.10 9.27 -4.58
N GLY A 130 13.45 10.37 -4.20
CA GLY A 130 11.98 10.51 -4.29
C GLY A 130 11.51 10.36 -5.74
N ARG A 131 12.15 11.05 -6.68
CA ARG A 131 11.84 10.96 -8.11
C ARG A 131 12.03 9.55 -8.67
N LEU A 132 13.18 8.92 -8.41
CA LEU A 132 13.49 7.57 -8.88
C LEU A 132 12.54 6.53 -8.29
N LEU A 133 12.17 6.67 -7.02
CA LEU A 133 11.21 5.78 -6.36
C LEU A 133 9.81 5.91 -6.98
N GLN A 134 9.40 7.12 -7.34
CA GLN A 134 8.13 7.36 -8.05
C GLN A 134 8.14 6.72 -9.44
N GLU A 135 9.23 6.88 -10.20
CA GLU A 135 9.37 6.26 -11.53
C GLU A 135 9.37 4.73 -11.44
N PHE A 136 10.04 4.18 -10.43
CA PHE A 136 10.03 2.74 -10.16
C PHE A 136 8.63 2.23 -9.85
N ASN A 137 7.88 2.88 -8.95
CA ASN A 137 6.51 2.50 -8.62
C ASN A 137 5.60 2.52 -9.87
N THR A 138 5.68 3.58 -10.67
CA THR A 138 4.93 3.68 -11.94
C THR A 138 5.28 2.55 -12.91
N SER A 139 6.53 2.11 -12.93
CA SER A 139 6.97 0.99 -13.78
C SER A 139 6.42 -0.35 -13.27
N MET A 140 6.35 -0.52 -11.95
CA MET A 140 5.72 -1.70 -11.33
C MET A 140 4.21 -1.78 -11.61
N ASP A 141 3.50 -0.65 -11.59
CA ASP A 141 2.08 -0.58 -11.94
C ASP A 141 1.83 -1.01 -13.39
N ARG A 142 2.68 -0.58 -14.33
CA ARG A 142 2.62 -1.01 -15.74
C ARG A 142 2.84 -2.51 -15.89
N LEU A 143 3.80 -3.08 -15.17
CA LEU A 143 4.06 -4.53 -15.19
C LEU A 143 2.88 -5.32 -14.63
N ALA A 144 2.28 -4.86 -13.54
CA ALA A 144 1.09 -5.49 -12.96
C ALA A 144 -0.09 -5.46 -13.94
N ALA A 145 -0.34 -4.33 -14.58
CA ALA A 145 -1.38 -4.18 -15.61
C ALA A 145 -1.14 -5.11 -16.80
N PHE A 146 0.11 -5.25 -17.27
CA PHE A 146 0.47 -6.12 -18.36
C PHE A 146 0.33 -7.61 -17.99
N GLY A 147 0.73 -7.99 -16.78
CA GLY A 147 0.57 -9.35 -16.24
C GLY A 147 -0.90 -9.76 -16.14
N LEU A 148 -1.78 -8.86 -15.71
CA LEU A 148 -3.23 -9.06 -15.68
C LEU A 148 -3.80 -9.29 -17.11
N LEU A 149 -3.34 -8.54 -18.11
CA LEU A 149 -3.74 -8.70 -19.51
C LEU A 149 -3.31 -10.07 -20.07
N LEU A 150 -2.15 -10.58 -19.70
CA LEU A 150 -1.68 -11.89 -20.13
C LEU A 150 -2.46 -13.04 -19.46
N CYS A 151 -2.82 -12.90 -18.19
CA CYS A 151 -3.65 -13.90 -17.50
C CYS A 151 -5.08 -13.97 -18.03
N THR A 152 -5.65 -12.85 -18.45
CA THR A 152 -7.00 -12.81 -19.06
C THR A 152 -7.03 -13.37 -20.48
N ASN A 153 -5.88 -13.38 -21.18
CA ASN A 153 -5.76 -13.92 -22.54
C ASN A 153 -5.28 -15.38 -22.61
N GLY A 154 -5.29 -16.13 -21.50
CA GLY A 154 -5.10 -17.57 -21.51
C GLY A 154 -3.67 -18.07 -21.77
N PHE A 155 -2.64 -17.23 -21.59
CA PHE A 155 -1.26 -17.68 -21.60
C PHE A 155 -0.89 -18.28 -20.23
N VAL A 156 -1.17 -19.56 -20.07
CA VAL A 156 -0.62 -20.37 -18.98
C VAL A 156 0.84 -20.68 -19.35
N PHE A 157 1.78 -20.18 -18.58
CA PHE A 157 3.15 -20.70 -18.62
C PHE A 157 3.13 -22.13 -18.10
N GLY A 158 3.35 -23.10 -19.01
CA GLY A 158 3.63 -24.50 -18.69
C GLY A 158 5.03 -24.65 -18.16
#